data_c77740017adf611d3f83106d19045cfc
#
_entry.id   c77740017adf611d3f83106d19045cfc
#
_cell.length_a   1.000
_cell.length_b   1.000
_cell.length_c   1.000
_cell.angle_alpha   90.00
_cell.angle_beta   90.00
_cell.angle_gamma   90.00
#
_symmetry.space_group_name_H-M   'P 1'
#
loop_
_entity.id
_entity.type
_entity.pdbx_description
1 polymer ?
#
loop_
_entity_poly.entity_id
_entity_poly.type
_entity_poly.pdbx_seq_one_letter_code
_entity_poly.pdbx_strand_id
1 'polypeptide(L)'
;MFHGYHFGEGILKNKILLVSALALAMGMNAAQAVEKSANAKTVEVVVNANDFPFSFVDDNNNITGYDGDLLKVLDQRLTDYTFHFNAVSRDAMIVGLSTGAYTLAADHFYLTKERAEKYDHSGEPTGISDLRLIVRNDENDIHNLGDLASGKKKLVPIHTSDARYTVIENYNKKHPGQQINLQPNGEQSAADIFKAVASGEYDAAIYPIGALLALNKALNLNLKASDSVGLFPNVYLYKKNTDPQLIKAIDAQLVALKKDGTLAELSRKWYAEDVYALPGASDVKVNTDWE
;
A
#
# COMPACT_ATOMS: atom_id res chain seq x y z
N MET A 1 68.00 27.82 40.20
CA MET A 1 68.48 26.95 41.30
C MET A 1 67.79 25.62 41.08
N PHE A 2 68.49 24.63 40.50
CA PHE A 2 68.99 23.41 41.15
C PHE A 2 67.85 22.55 41.72
N HIS A 3 67.64 21.33 41.46
CA HIS A 3 68.31 20.09 41.06
C HIS A 3 67.18 19.10 40.75
N GLY A 4 67.07 18.23 39.83
CA GLY A 4 67.98 17.17 39.43
C GLY A 4 67.87 15.92 40.32
N TYR A 5 67.48 14.81 39.74
CA TYR A 5 67.88 13.38 39.91
C TYR A 5 66.71 12.45 39.65
N HIS A 6 66.66 11.72 38.70
CA HIS A 6 67.21 10.45 38.19
C HIS A 6 66.86 9.17 39.02
N PHE A 7 66.49 8.17 38.24
CA PHE A 7 66.57 6.69 38.37
C PHE A 7 65.55 5.91 39.17
N GLY A 8 65.11 4.91 38.50
CA GLY A 8 64.62 3.66 39.06
C GLY A 8 63.79 2.83 38.09
N GLU A 9 64.47 2.07 37.18
CA GLU A 9 63.86 0.93 36.46
C GLU A 9 63.41 -0.11 37.42
N GLY A 10 62.23 -0.71 37.18
CA GLY A 10 61.71 -1.86 37.90
C GLY A 10 60.78 -2.68 37.05
N ILE A 11 61.33 -3.63 36.36
CA ILE A 11 60.71 -4.75 35.67
C ILE A 11 59.78 -5.51 36.64
N LEU A 12 58.52 -5.75 36.34
CA LEU A 12 57.89 -7.07 36.64
C LEU A 12 56.58 -7.30 35.86
N LYS A 13 56.68 -8.23 34.91
CA LYS A 13 55.82 -9.38 34.63
C LYS A 13 54.31 -9.20 34.52
N ASN A 14 53.86 -9.38 33.30
CA ASN A 14 52.71 -10.20 32.84
C ASN A 14 51.62 -10.51 33.89
N LYS A 15 50.44 -9.88 33.71
CA LYS A 15 49.17 -10.59 33.86
C LYS A 15 48.29 -10.20 32.68
N ILE A 16 48.20 -11.10 31.73
CA ILE A 16 47.22 -11.13 30.67
C ILE A 16 45.86 -11.37 31.35
N LEU A 17 45.05 -10.33 31.49
CA LEU A 17 43.64 -10.47 31.80
C LEU A 17 42.93 -10.61 30.45
N LEU A 18 42.58 -11.84 30.09
CA LEU A 18 41.59 -12.15 29.07
C LEU A 18 40.26 -11.54 29.53
N VAL A 19 39.94 -10.37 29.03
CA VAL A 19 38.56 -9.88 29.02
C VAL A 19 37.90 -10.54 27.82
N SER A 20 37.15 -11.61 28.11
CA SER A 20 36.27 -12.23 27.15
C SER A 20 35.18 -11.20 26.80
N ALA A 21 35.38 -10.49 25.68
CA ALA A 21 34.29 -9.72 25.05
C ALA A 21 33.27 -10.72 24.51
N LEU A 22 32.23 -10.98 25.28
CA LEU A 22 31.03 -11.66 24.82
C LEU A 22 30.34 -10.68 23.87
N ALA A 23 30.73 -10.69 22.59
CA ALA A 23 29.98 -10.02 21.54
C ALA A 23 28.62 -10.73 21.45
N LEU A 24 27.58 -10.12 22.03
CA LEU A 24 26.22 -10.44 21.69
C LEU A 24 26.06 -10.17 20.20
N ALA A 25 26.20 -11.20 19.39
CA ALA A 25 25.76 -11.19 18.00
C ALA A 25 24.23 -11.09 18.04
N MET A 26 23.69 -9.85 18.09
CA MET A 26 22.35 -9.58 17.61
C MET A 26 22.37 -9.97 16.14
N GLY A 27 21.75 -11.10 15.83
CA GLY A 27 21.52 -11.57 14.48
C GLY A 27 20.63 -10.56 13.75
N MET A 28 21.25 -9.52 13.20
CA MET A 28 20.69 -8.84 12.06
C MET A 28 20.80 -9.86 10.92
N ASN A 29 19.72 -10.58 10.66
CA ASN A 29 19.54 -11.23 9.37
C ASN A 29 19.56 -10.10 8.33
N ALA A 30 20.75 -9.73 7.87
CA ALA A 30 20.90 -9.07 6.61
C ALA A 30 20.31 -10.05 5.59
N ALA A 31 19.09 -9.77 5.12
CA ALA A 31 18.55 -10.49 4.00
C ALA A 31 19.59 -10.38 2.89
N GLN A 32 20.33 -11.47 2.65
CA GLN A 32 21.26 -11.53 1.53
C GLN A 32 20.42 -11.26 0.29
N ALA A 33 20.71 -10.15 -0.40
CA ALA A 33 20.10 -9.88 -1.70
C ALA A 33 20.36 -11.11 -2.56
N VAL A 34 19.30 -11.78 -3.00
CA VAL A 34 19.44 -12.97 -3.83
C VAL A 34 20.00 -12.48 -5.17
N GLU A 35 21.10 -13.11 -5.61
CA GLU A 35 21.75 -12.73 -6.86
C GLU A 35 20.81 -13.01 -8.04
N LYS A 36 20.63 -12.01 -8.91
CA LYS A 36 19.81 -12.15 -10.11
C LYS A 36 20.43 -13.15 -11.07
N SER A 37 19.59 -13.90 -11.75
CA SER A 37 19.99 -14.78 -12.87
C SER A 37 20.67 -13.95 -13.96
N ALA A 38 21.71 -14.49 -14.59
CA ALA A 38 22.41 -13.84 -15.70
C ALA A 38 21.48 -13.49 -16.89
N ASN A 39 20.33 -14.15 -16.99
CA ASN A 39 19.32 -13.96 -18.02
C ASN A 39 18.01 -13.38 -17.43
N ALA A 40 18.07 -12.67 -16.30
CA ALA A 40 16.90 -12.08 -15.68
C ALA A 40 16.17 -11.13 -16.65
N LYS A 41 14.86 -11.35 -16.79
CA LYS A 41 14.02 -10.54 -17.68
C LYS A 41 13.66 -9.21 -17.01
N THR A 42 13.77 -8.10 -17.72
CA THR A 42 13.31 -6.78 -17.23
C THR A 42 11.78 -6.71 -17.26
N VAL A 43 11.22 -6.25 -16.17
CA VAL A 43 9.78 -5.98 -16.01
C VAL A 43 9.60 -4.47 -15.79
N GLU A 44 8.96 -3.79 -16.72
CA GLU A 44 8.60 -2.38 -16.57
C GLU A 44 7.43 -2.27 -15.58
N VAL A 45 7.73 -1.77 -14.39
CA VAL A 45 6.78 -1.61 -13.29
C VAL A 45 6.41 -0.14 -13.16
N VAL A 46 5.14 0.16 -12.98
CA VAL A 46 4.65 1.52 -12.78
C VAL A 46 3.78 1.62 -11.53
N VAL A 47 3.97 2.70 -10.77
CA VAL A 47 3.18 3.05 -9.59
C VAL A 47 2.63 4.47 -9.71
N ASN A 48 1.61 4.79 -8.91
CA ASN A 48 1.15 6.16 -8.77
C ASN A 48 2.19 6.98 -7.99
N ALA A 49 2.55 8.15 -8.53
CA ALA A 49 3.56 9.03 -7.93
C ALA A 49 3.05 9.81 -6.70
N ASN A 50 1.73 9.85 -6.46
CA ASN A 50 1.13 10.75 -5.46
C ASN A 50 -0.09 10.15 -4.75
N ASP A 51 -0.02 8.89 -4.35
CA ASP A 51 -1.11 8.22 -3.60
C ASP A 51 -0.60 7.69 -2.24
N PHE A 52 -0.19 8.61 -1.36
CA PHE A 52 0.17 8.28 0.02
C PHE A 52 -1.04 7.69 0.78
N PRO A 53 -0.92 6.62 1.53
CA PRO A 53 0.27 5.84 1.88
C PRO A 53 0.54 4.61 0.97
N PHE A 54 -0.19 4.46 -0.13
CA PHE A 54 -0.13 3.27 -0.99
C PHE A 54 1.10 3.27 -1.90
N SER A 55 1.25 4.31 -2.73
CA SER A 55 2.45 4.53 -3.53
C SER A 55 2.69 6.02 -3.74
N PHE A 56 3.91 6.47 -3.61
CA PHE A 56 4.29 7.86 -3.83
C PHE A 56 5.80 7.99 -4.03
N VAL A 57 6.22 9.16 -4.49
CA VAL A 57 7.63 9.55 -4.57
C VAL A 57 7.94 10.43 -3.36
N ASP A 58 8.95 10.03 -2.57
CA ASP A 58 9.38 10.78 -1.39
C ASP A 58 10.27 11.99 -1.76
N ASP A 59 10.63 12.80 -0.76
CA ASP A 59 11.47 14.00 -0.93
C ASP A 59 12.88 13.68 -1.46
N ASN A 60 13.31 12.42 -1.38
CA ASN A 60 14.58 11.93 -1.92
C ASN A 60 14.44 11.30 -3.31
N ASN A 61 13.28 11.48 -3.92
CA ASN A 61 12.94 10.92 -5.24
C ASN A 61 12.90 9.38 -5.28
N ASN A 62 12.61 8.73 -4.16
CA ASN A 62 12.42 7.29 -4.10
C ASN A 62 10.93 6.93 -4.18
N ILE A 63 10.61 5.92 -4.97
CA ILE A 63 9.30 5.29 -4.95
C ILE A 63 9.16 4.54 -3.63
N THR A 64 8.07 4.78 -2.89
CA THR A 64 7.80 4.19 -1.58
C THR A 64 6.28 4.06 -1.33
N GLY A 65 5.87 3.76 -0.11
CA GLY A 65 4.50 3.39 0.21
C GLY A 65 4.34 1.87 0.28
N TYR A 66 3.14 1.40 0.60
CA TYR A 66 2.86 -0.03 0.72
C TYR A 66 3.21 -0.79 -0.57
N ASP A 67 2.64 -0.36 -1.70
CA ASP A 67 2.89 -0.99 -3.01
C ASP A 67 4.34 -0.83 -3.45
N GLY A 68 4.93 0.36 -3.24
CA GLY A 68 6.32 0.63 -3.59
C GLY A 68 7.29 -0.29 -2.84
N ASP A 69 7.09 -0.48 -1.54
CA ASP A 69 7.95 -1.32 -0.72
C ASP A 69 7.71 -2.81 -1.00
N LEU A 70 6.44 -3.23 -1.22
CA LEU A 70 6.12 -4.60 -1.61
C LEU A 70 6.78 -4.98 -2.94
N LEU A 71 6.73 -4.09 -3.93
CA LEU A 71 7.40 -4.31 -5.22
C LEU A 71 8.92 -4.45 -5.08
N LYS A 72 9.56 -3.67 -4.20
CA LYS A 72 11.00 -3.84 -3.91
C LYS A 72 11.31 -5.18 -3.28
N VAL A 73 10.47 -5.65 -2.35
CA VAL A 73 10.62 -6.99 -1.75
C VAL A 73 10.46 -8.08 -2.80
N LEU A 74 9.48 -7.95 -3.70
CA LEU A 74 9.29 -8.89 -4.81
C LEU A 74 10.48 -8.89 -5.77
N ASP A 75 10.99 -7.71 -6.15
CA ASP A 75 12.20 -7.63 -6.97
C ASP A 75 13.38 -8.34 -6.32
N GLN A 76 13.60 -8.17 -5.03
CA GLN A 76 14.68 -8.84 -4.31
C GLN A 76 14.53 -10.37 -4.28
N ARG A 77 13.31 -10.90 -4.23
CA ARG A 77 13.04 -12.35 -4.13
C ARG A 77 12.96 -13.07 -5.47
N LEU A 78 12.65 -12.36 -6.55
CA LEU A 78 12.51 -12.92 -7.90
C LEU A 78 13.86 -12.92 -8.63
N THR A 79 14.54 -14.05 -8.69
CA THR A 79 15.86 -14.18 -9.33
C THR A 79 15.83 -14.03 -10.84
N ASP A 80 14.76 -14.48 -11.48
CA ASP A 80 14.63 -14.51 -12.95
C ASP A 80 14.05 -13.23 -13.55
N TYR A 81 13.75 -12.23 -12.70
CA TYR A 81 13.17 -10.95 -13.09
C TYR A 81 13.89 -9.80 -12.41
N THR A 82 14.02 -8.67 -13.11
CA THR A 82 14.52 -7.42 -12.58
C THR A 82 13.48 -6.33 -12.85
N PHE A 83 13.03 -5.64 -11.80
CA PHE A 83 12.03 -4.59 -11.92
C PHE A 83 12.67 -3.26 -12.23
N HIS A 84 12.21 -2.62 -13.30
CA HIS A 84 12.51 -1.25 -13.62
C HIS A 84 11.32 -0.37 -13.21
N PHE A 85 11.55 0.52 -12.25
CA PHE A 85 10.48 1.26 -11.57
C PHE A 85 10.21 2.60 -12.26
N ASN A 86 8.92 2.87 -12.47
CA ASN A 86 8.40 4.13 -13.02
C ASN A 86 7.32 4.67 -12.07
N ALA A 87 7.26 5.99 -11.90
CA ALA A 87 6.21 6.66 -11.12
C ALA A 87 5.59 7.78 -11.96
N VAL A 88 4.26 7.72 -12.12
CA VAL A 88 3.49 8.67 -12.94
C VAL A 88 2.12 8.91 -12.30
N SER A 89 1.28 9.76 -12.89
CA SER A 89 -0.13 9.89 -12.47
C SER A 89 -0.92 8.61 -12.77
N ARG A 90 -2.02 8.39 -12.08
CA ARG A 90 -2.90 7.23 -12.30
C ARG A 90 -3.35 7.11 -13.75
N ASP A 91 -3.77 8.21 -14.37
CA ASP A 91 -4.22 8.21 -15.77
C ASP A 91 -3.10 7.82 -16.72
N ALA A 92 -1.90 8.38 -16.54
CA ALA A 92 -0.73 8.02 -17.36
C ALA A 92 -0.31 6.55 -17.15
N MET A 93 -0.45 6.02 -15.93
CA MET A 93 -0.19 4.61 -15.62
C MET A 93 -1.14 3.68 -16.38
N ILE A 94 -2.44 3.96 -16.37
CA ILE A 94 -3.45 3.16 -17.08
C ILE A 94 -3.25 3.23 -18.60
N VAL A 95 -2.94 4.40 -19.15
CA VAL A 95 -2.59 4.54 -20.57
C VAL A 95 -1.34 3.73 -20.91
N GLY A 96 -0.28 3.85 -20.11
CA GLY A 96 0.97 3.13 -20.33
C GLY A 96 0.80 1.59 -20.23
N LEU A 97 -0.04 1.11 -19.31
CA LEU A 97 -0.37 -0.31 -19.20
C LEU A 97 -1.15 -0.79 -20.45
N SER A 98 -2.13 -0.03 -20.91
CA SER A 98 -2.96 -0.35 -22.07
C SER A 98 -2.17 -0.35 -23.37
N THR A 99 -1.19 0.53 -23.52
CA THR A 99 -0.31 0.61 -24.70
C THR A 99 0.86 -0.36 -24.65
N GLY A 100 1.09 -1.03 -23.50
CA GLY A 100 2.19 -1.95 -23.30
C GLY A 100 3.53 -1.30 -22.95
N ALA A 101 3.56 0.02 -22.70
CA ALA A 101 4.74 0.71 -22.19
C ALA A 101 5.17 0.17 -20.82
N TYR A 102 4.20 -0.21 -19.99
CA TYR A 102 4.43 -0.88 -18.72
C TYR A 102 3.91 -2.30 -18.76
N THR A 103 4.57 -3.19 -18.01
CA THR A 103 4.16 -4.60 -17.89
C THR A 103 3.27 -4.80 -16.68
N LEU A 104 3.59 -4.16 -15.55
CA LEU A 104 2.90 -4.28 -14.27
C LEU A 104 2.59 -2.90 -13.71
N ALA A 105 1.35 -2.70 -13.29
CA ALA A 105 0.89 -1.51 -12.56
C ALA A 105 0.44 -1.87 -11.14
N ALA A 106 0.88 -1.07 -10.16
CA ALA A 106 0.49 -1.18 -8.76
C ALA A 106 -0.02 0.17 -8.26
N ASP A 107 -1.26 0.19 -7.79
CA ASP A 107 -1.94 1.37 -7.24
C ASP A 107 -3.17 0.94 -6.42
N HIS A 108 -2.97 -0.03 -5.56
CA HIS A 108 -4.01 -0.53 -4.66
C HIS A 108 -5.33 -0.89 -5.38
N PHE A 109 -5.21 -1.45 -6.59
CA PHE A 109 -6.37 -1.70 -7.45
C PHE A 109 -7.32 -2.75 -6.88
N TYR A 110 -8.63 -2.47 -6.93
CA TYR A 110 -9.67 -3.50 -6.84
C TYR A 110 -9.88 -4.11 -8.22
N LEU A 111 -10.10 -5.41 -8.27
CA LEU A 111 -10.42 -6.07 -9.53
C LEU A 111 -11.89 -5.82 -9.87
N THR A 112 -12.15 -5.03 -10.91
CA THR A 112 -13.48 -4.87 -11.51
C THR A 112 -13.63 -5.79 -12.72
N LYS A 113 -14.87 -6.09 -13.14
CA LYS A 113 -15.14 -6.87 -14.36
C LYS A 113 -14.49 -6.24 -15.58
N GLU A 114 -14.60 -4.91 -15.71
CA GLU A 114 -13.96 -4.16 -16.78
C GLU A 114 -12.44 -4.36 -16.77
N ARG A 115 -11.79 -4.29 -15.59
CA ARG A 115 -10.35 -4.49 -15.47
C ARG A 115 -9.94 -5.92 -15.79
N ALA A 116 -10.71 -6.93 -15.35
CA ALA A 116 -10.46 -8.34 -15.65
C ALA A 116 -10.57 -8.64 -17.16
N GLU A 117 -11.43 -7.94 -17.88
CA GLU A 117 -11.53 -8.06 -19.35
C GLU A 117 -10.35 -7.40 -20.07
N LYS A 118 -9.93 -6.20 -19.61
CA LYS A 118 -8.92 -5.38 -20.29
C LYS A 118 -7.48 -5.79 -19.98
N TYR A 119 -7.23 -6.30 -18.78
CA TYR A 119 -5.89 -6.58 -18.24
C TYR A 119 -5.79 -8.02 -17.75
N ASP A 120 -4.56 -8.52 -17.65
CA ASP A 120 -4.27 -9.63 -16.80
C ASP A 120 -4.07 -9.10 -15.36
N HIS A 121 -4.20 -9.95 -14.35
CA HIS A 121 -4.10 -9.51 -12.94
C HIS A 121 -3.45 -10.60 -12.08
N SER A 122 -2.99 -10.21 -10.88
CA SER A 122 -2.52 -11.18 -9.90
C SER A 122 -3.65 -12.09 -9.45
N GLY A 123 -3.36 -13.38 -9.27
CA GLY A 123 -4.30 -14.36 -8.73
C GLY A 123 -4.39 -14.31 -7.20
N GLU A 124 -3.34 -13.77 -6.56
CA GLU A 124 -3.27 -13.58 -5.11
C GLU A 124 -3.43 -12.12 -4.74
N PRO A 125 -4.07 -11.81 -3.59
CA PRO A 125 -4.15 -10.44 -3.11
C PRO A 125 -2.77 -9.84 -2.80
N THR A 126 -2.52 -8.64 -3.31
CA THR A 126 -1.33 -7.85 -2.92
C THR A 126 -1.53 -7.13 -1.60
N GLY A 127 -2.79 -6.91 -1.21
CA GLY A 127 -3.22 -6.24 0.01
C GLY A 127 -4.71 -6.47 0.25
N ILE A 128 -5.21 -5.93 1.35
CA ILE A 128 -6.64 -5.92 1.69
C ILE A 128 -7.02 -4.50 2.07
N SER A 129 -8.09 -4.00 1.45
CA SER A 129 -8.70 -2.72 1.81
C SER A 129 -9.95 -2.95 2.65
N ASP A 130 -9.95 -2.47 3.89
CA ASP A 130 -11.18 -2.28 4.65
C ASP A 130 -11.77 -0.92 4.26
N LEU A 131 -12.75 -0.96 3.37
CA LEU A 131 -13.39 0.23 2.81
C LEU A 131 -14.42 0.79 3.78
N ARG A 132 -14.31 2.08 4.10
CA ARG A 132 -15.19 2.77 5.06
C ARG A 132 -15.58 4.15 4.57
N LEU A 133 -16.63 4.72 5.16
CA LEU A 133 -16.87 6.14 5.05
C LEU A 133 -16.00 6.88 6.04
N ILE A 134 -15.33 7.91 5.57
CA ILE A 134 -14.45 8.77 6.36
C ILE A 134 -15.22 10.07 6.60
N VAL A 135 -15.41 10.42 7.86
CA VAL A 135 -16.25 11.55 8.30
C VAL A 135 -15.51 12.39 9.34
N ARG A 136 -15.98 13.58 9.62
CA ARG A 136 -15.47 14.39 10.73
C ARG A 136 -15.73 13.69 12.07
N ASN A 137 -14.89 13.93 13.06
CA ASN A 137 -14.98 13.27 14.35
C ASN A 137 -16.27 13.61 15.13
N ASP A 138 -16.87 14.78 14.85
CA ASP A 138 -18.16 15.24 15.42
C ASP A 138 -19.39 14.80 14.61
N GLU A 139 -19.22 14.16 13.44
CA GLU A 139 -20.33 13.60 12.66
C GLU A 139 -20.82 12.30 13.32
N ASN A 140 -22.12 12.25 13.67
CA ASN A 140 -22.72 11.13 14.39
C ASN A 140 -23.90 10.49 13.67
N ASP A 141 -24.23 10.96 12.47
CA ASP A 141 -25.39 10.49 11.71
C ASP A 141 -25.00 9.59 10.51
N ILE A 142 -23.70 9.45 10.22
CA ILE A 142 -23.20 8.66 9.09
C ILE A 142 -22.47 7.42 9.62
N HIS A 143 -23.11 6.25 9.57
CA HIS A 143 -22.59 4.96 9.98
C HIS A 143 -22.35 4.02 8.80
N ASN A 144 -23.17 4.12 7.75
CA ASN A 144 -23.12 3.23 6.59
C ASN A 144 -23.55 3.98 5.31
N LEU A 145 -23.48 3.29 4.17
CA LEU A 145 -23.85 3.87 2.86
C LEU A 145 -25.30 4.37 2.81
N GLY A 146 -26.23 3.72 3.53
CA GLY A 146 -27.63 4.12 3.57
C GLY A 146 -27.86 5.52 4.14
N ASP A 147 -27.01 5.94 5.07
CA ASP A 147 -27.13 7.27 5.68
C ASP A 147 -26.78 8.41 4.70
N LEU A 148 -26.00 8.11 3.65
CA LEU A 148 -25.73 9.05 2.56
C LEU A 148 -26.88 9.15 1.56
N ALA A 149 -27.75 8.14 1.50
CA ALA A 149 -28.85 8.07 0.52
C ALA A 149 -29.98 9.04 0.82
N SER A 150 -30.00 9.69 1.99
CA SER A 150 -31.00 10.69 2.36
C SER A 150 -31.03 11.97 1.48
N GLY A 151 -29.98 12.14 0.65
CA GLY A 151 -29.77 13.33 -0.18
C GLY A 151 -29.36 14.60 0.58
N LYS A 152 -29.25 14.51 1.91
CA LYS A 152 -28.83 15.64 2.78
C LYS A 152 -27.34 15.68 3.02
N LYS A 153 -26.65 14.54 2.84
CA LYS A 153 -25.22 14.39 3.07
C LYS A 153 -24.46 14.34 1.74
N LYS A 154 -23.35 15.04 1.68
CA LYS A 154 -22.52 15.19 0.47
C LYS A 154 -21.34 14.24 0.53
N LEU A 155 -21.27 13.31 -0.41
CA LEU A 155 -20.10 12.47 -0.65
C LEU A 155 -19.09 13.23 -1.51
N VAL A 156 -17.80 13.15 -1.17
CA VAL A 156 -16.71 13.67 -2.03
C VAL A 156 -16.84 13.01 -3.41
N PRO A 157 -16.84 13.80 -4.50
CA PRO A 157 -16.85 13.25 -5.87
C PRO A 157 -15.70 12.28 -6.11
N ILE A 158 -15.95 11.24 -6.91
CA ILE A 158 -15.02 10.15 -7.13
C ILE A 158 -14.66 10.08 -8.63
N HIS A 159 -13.38 9.83 -8.95
CA HIS A 159 -12.97 9.60 -10.33
C HIS A 159 -13.64 8.34 -10.89
N THR A 160 -14.18 8.39 -12.11
CA THR A 160 -14.95 7.29 -12.71
C THR A 160 -14.16 6.01 -12.93
N SER A 161 -12.81 6.12 -13.11
CA SER A 161 -11.93 4.96 -13.20
C SER A 161 -11.55 4.34 -11.84
N ASP A 162 -11.93 4.98 -10.73
CA ASP A 162 -11.70 4.46 -9.39
C ASP A 162 -12.78 3.41 -9.05
N ALA A 163 -12.37 2.24 -8.58
CA ALA A 163 -13.30 1.17 -8.22
C ALA A 163 -14.29 1.54 -7.11
N ARG A 164 -13.97 2.55 -6.28
CA ARG A 164 -14.90 3.10 -5.27
C ARG A 164 -16.13 3.75 -5.93
N TYR A 165 -15.96 4.30 -7.14
CA TYR A 165 -17.09 4.76 -7.95
C TYR A 165 -18.05 3.60 -8.26
N THR A 166 -17.51 2.47 -8.72
CA THR A 166 -18.28 1.25 -8.99
C THR A 166 -18.97 0.70 -7.74
N VAL A 167 -18.32 0.78 -6.56
CA VAL A 167 -18.96 0.36 -5.29
C VAL A 167 -20.23 1.17 -5.03
N ILE A 168 -20.20 2.50 -5.20
CA ILE A 168 -21.37 3.36 -5.00
C ILE A 168 -22.42 3.15 -6.11
N GLU A 169 -21.99 2.98 -7.36
CA GLU A 169 -22.92 2.65 -8.45
C GLU A 169 -23.70 1.37 -8.17
N ASN A 170 -23.02 0.33 -7.68
CA ASN A 170 -23.65 -0.93 -7.35
C ASN A 170 -24.59 -0.82 -6.15
N TYR A 171 -24.22 -0.02 -5.14
CA TYR A 171 -25.16 0.33 -4.08
C TYR A 171 -26.41 0.97 -4.65
N ASN A 172 -26.27 1.98 -5.50
CA ASN A 172 -27.39 2.71 -6.10
C ASN A 172 -28.28 1.82 -6.97
N LYS A 173 -27.71 0.88 -7.73
CA LYS A 173 -28.46 -0.11 -8.53
C LYS A 173 -29.27 -1.06 -7.65
N LYS A 174 -28.75 -1.46 -6.50
CA LYS A 174 -29.40 -2.39 -5.55
C LYS A 174 -30.45 -1.69 -4.67
N HIS A 175 -30.42 -0.36 -4.57
CA HIS A 175 -31.31 0.42 -3.70
C HIS A 175 -32.05 1.55 -4.48
N PRO A 176 -32.96 1.20 -5.43
CA PRO A 176 -33.71 2.19 -6.16
C PRO A 176 -34.59 3.01 -5.18
N GLY A 177 -34.54 4.33 -5.27
CA GLY A 177 -35.25 5.25 -4.36
C GLY A 177 -34.47 5.63 -3.08
N GLN A 178 -33.31 5.02 -2.85
CA GLN A 178 -32.37 5.36 -1.77
C GLN A 178 -30.96 5.54 -2.34
N GLN A 179 -30.85 6.30 -3.41
CA GLN A 179 -29.58 6.47 -4.11
C GLN A 179 -28.72 7.54 -3.45
N ILE A 180 -27.44 7.26 -3.38
CA ILE A 180 -26.39 8.22 -3.00
C ILE A 180 -26.15 9.14 -4.20
N ASN A 181 -26.04 10.45 -3.95
CA ASN A 181 -25.65 11.41 -4.98
C ASN A 181 -24.16 11.23 -5.32
N LEU A 182 -23.87 10.43 -6.33
CA LEU A 182 -22.54 10.13 -6.83
C LEU A 182 -22.18 11.13 -7.93
N GLN A 183 -21.13 11.90 -7.72
CA GLN A 183 -20.62 12.87 -8.69
C GLN A 183 -19.24 12.42 -9.19
N PRO A 184 -18.99 12.51 -10.53
CA PRO A 184 -17.67 12.28 -11.07
C PRO A 184 -16.73 13.46 -10.79
N ASN A 185 -15.43 13.18 -10.68
CA ASN A 185 -14.40 14.22 -10.57
C ASN A 185 -13.13 13.79 -11.32
N GLY A 186 -12.16 14.71 -11.41
CA GLY A 186 -10.79 14.42 -11.83
C GLY A 186 -10.01 13.66 -10.77
N GLU A 187 -8.76 13.34 -11.08
CA GLU A 187 -7.84 12.70 -10.13
C GLU A 187 -7.61 13.62 -8.92
N GLN A 188 -7.71 13.05 -7.71
CA GLN A 188 -7.48 13.74 -6.44
C GLN A 188 -6.59 12.88 -5.56
N SER A 189 -5.68 13.53 -4.81
CA SER A 189 -4.92 12.83 -3.78
C SER A 189 -5.82 12.48 -2.58
N ALA A 190 -5.48 11.42 -1.85
CA ALA A 190 -6.16 11.07 -0.61
C ALA A 190 -6.12 12.23 0.40
N ALA A 191 -5.02 12.97 0.45
CA ALA A 191 -4.87 14.14 1.31
C ALA A 191 -5.90 15.24 0.98
N ASP A 192 -6.14 15.54 -0.30
CA ASP A 192 -7.11 16.55 -0.71
C ASP A 192 -8.55 16.11 -0.42
N ILE A 193 -8.87 14.83 -0.69
CA ILE A 193 -10.15 14.23 -0.35
C ILE A 193 -10.44 14.37 1.15
N PHE A 194 -9.47 14.05 2.01
CA PHE A 194 -9.67 14.10 3.46
C PHE A 194 -9.71 15.54 4.01
N LYS A 195 -8.95 16.46 3.44
CA LYS A 195 -9.06 17.89 3.76
C LYS A 195 -10.43 18.45 3.42
N ALA A 196 -11.03 18.05 2.30
CA ALA A 196 -12.37 18.46 1.90
C ALA A 196 -13.46 17.99 2.90
N VAL A 197 -13.30 16.79 3.49
CA VAL A 197 -14.17 16.32 4.58
C VAL A 197 -13.88 17.10 5.87
N ALA A 198 -12.61 17.27 6.24
CA ALA A 198 -12.22 17.96 7.47
C ALA A 198 -12.67 19.42 7.50
N SER A 199 -12.67 20.11 6.35
CA SER A 199 -13.15 21.49 6.21
C SER A 199 -14.69 21.62 6.25
N GLY A 200 -15.43 20.51 6.09
CA GLY A 200 -16.89 20.52 5.98
C GLY A 200 -17.42 20.85 4.59
N GLU A 201 -16.58 20.92 3.58
CA GLU A 201 -17.02 21.08 2.18
C GLU A 201 -17.87 19.88 1.74
N TYR A 202 -17.48 18.68 2.20
CA TYR A 202 -18.21 17.43 2.07
C TYR A 202 -18.44 16.79 3.44
N ASP A 203 -19.44 15.93 3.55
CA ASP A 203 -19.77 15.24 4.80
C ASP A 203 -19.01 13.94 4.97
N ALA A 204 -18.75 13.24 3.87
CA ALA A 204 -18.05 11.96 3.86
C ALA A 204 -17.19 11.75 2.61
N ALA A 205 -16.15 10.96 2.76
CA ALA A 205 -15.45 10.29 1.67
C ALA A 205 -15.56 8.78 1.85
N ILE A 206 -15.51 7.99 0.76
CA ILE A 206 -15.36 6.53 0.84
C ILE A 206 -13.91 6.18 0.55
N TYR A 207 -13.22 5.55 1.52
CA TYR A 207 -11.79 5.29 1.40
C TYR A 207 -11.34 4.11 2.29
N PRO A 208 -10.23 3.41 1.95
CA PRO A 208 -9.63 2.43 2.85
C PRO A 208 -9.20 3.04 4.19
N ILE A 209 -9.48 2.35 5.30
CA ILE A 209 -9.15 2.85 6.64
C ILE A 209 -7.66 3.08 6.84
N GLY A 210 -6.80 2.30 6.19
CA GLY A 210 -5.36 2.47 6.27
C GLY A 210 -4.88 3.86 5.84
N ALA A 211 -5.51 4.47 4.83
CA ALA A 211 -5.24 5.85 4.43
C ALA A 211 -5.66 6.85 5.50
N LEU A 212 -6.81 6.62 6.17
CA LEU A 212 -7.27 7.48 7.27
C LEU A 212 -6.26 7.51 8.42
N LEU A 213 -5.83 6.34 8.88
CA LEU A 213 -4.91 6.25 10.02
C LEU A 213 -3.58 6.95 9.72
N ALA A 214 -3.04 6.73 8.51
CA ALA A 214 -1.81 7.37 8.07
C ALA A 214 -1.95 8.89 7.94
N LEU A 215 -3.01 9.38 7.27
CA LEU A 215 -3.21 10.81 6.99
C LEU A 215 -3.68 11.60 8.22
N ASN A 216 -4.51 11.03 9.09
CA ASN A 216 -4.86 11.69 10.36
C ASN A 216 -3.61 12.02 11.17
N LYS A 217 -2.68 11.06 11.26
CA LYS A 217 -1.41 11.25 11.96
C LYS A 217 -0.53 12.30 11.27
N ALA A 218 -0.40 12.21 9.94
CA ALA A 218 0.48 13.08 9.16
C ALA A 218 -0.02 14.53 9.10
N LEU A 219 -1.35 14.74 9.00
CA LEU A 219 -1.96 16.03 8.72
C LEU A 219 -2.82 16.56 9.88
N ASN A 220 -2.98 15.80 10.97
CA ASN A 220 -3.81 16.14 12.13
C ASN A 220 -5.25 16.54 11.76
N LEU A 221 -5.93 15.75 10.93
CA LEU A 221 -7.23 16.09 10.34
C LEU A 221 -8.43 15.87 11.25
N ASN A 222 -8.30 15.15 12.36
CA ASN A 222 -9.38 14.83 13.30
C ASN A 222 -10.63 14.18 12.61
N LEU A 223 -10.37 13.18 11.76
CA LEU A 223 -11.40 12.39 11.08
C LEU A 223 -11.57 11.04 11.76
N LYS A 224 -12.74 10.41 11.58
CA LYS A 224 -13.03 9.04 12.00
C LYS A 224 -13.64 8.24 10.86
N ALA A 225 -13.61 6.91 11.00
CA ALA A 225 -14.24 5.98 10.07
C ALA A 225 -15.60 5.52 10.60
N SER A 226 -16.51 5.22 9.67
CA SER A 226 -17.79 4.53 9.90
C SER A 226 -17.59 3.02 10.09
N ASP A 227 -18.68 2.26 10.07
CA ASP A 227 -18.65 0.81 9.92
C ASP A 227 -18.02 0.39 8.57
N SER A 228 -17.52 -0.84 8.51
CA SER A 228 -16.94 -1.36 7.27
C SER A 228 -17.99 -1.50 6.18
N VAL A 229 -17.69 -0.98 5.00
CA VAL A 229 -18.48 -1.22 3.76
C VAL A 229 -18.17 -2.61 3.21
N GLY A 230 -16.92 -3.08 3.40
CA GLY A 230 -16.46 -4.39 3.00
C GLY A 230 -14.94 -4.50 2.96
N LEU A 231 -14.47 -5.73 2.90
CA LEU A 231 -13.06 -6.06 2.67
C LEU A 231 -12.85 -6.38 1.20
N PHE A 232 -11.96 -5.65 0.55
CA PHE A 232 -11.67 -5.79 -0.88
C PHE A 232 -10.23 -6.24 -1.08
N PRO A 233 -9.98 -7.30 -1.88
CA PRO A 233 -8.63 -7.67 -2.27
C PRO A 233 -8.04 -6.61 -3.20
N ASN A 234 -6.80 -6.24 -2.96
CA ASN A 234 -6.02 -5.45 -3.90
C ASN A 234 -5.26 -6.38 -4.84
N VAL A 235 -5.07 -5.95 -6.09
CA VAL A 235 -4.40 -6.70 -7.13
C VAL A 235 -3.38 -5.85 -7.88
N TYR A 236 -2.35 -6.49 -8.43
CA TYR A 236 -1.60 -5.92 -9.52
C TYR A 236 -2.35 -6.11 -10.84
N LEU A 237 -2.28 -5.10 -11.70
CA LEU A 237 -2.74 -5.21 -13.08
C LEU A 237 -1.52 -5.37 -13.99
N TYR A 238 -1.63 -6.26 -14.97
CA TYR A 238 -0.62 -6.47 -16.00
C TYR A 238 -1.19 -6.10 -17.35
N LYS A 239 -0.34 -5.65 -18.27
CA LYS A 239 -0.77 -5.52 -19.66
C LYS A 239 -1.33 -6.85 -20.17
N LYS A 240 -2.27 -6.80 -21.10
CA LYS A 240 -2.88 -8.03 -21.64
C LYS A 240 -1.84 -8.92 -22.31
N ASN A 241 -1.98 -10.23 -22.14
CA ASN A 241 -1.06 -11.27 -22.62
C ASN A 241 0.35 -11.18 -22.00
N THR A 242 0.44 -10.80 -20.75
CA THR A 242 1.69 -10.89 -19.97
C THR A 242 2.11 -12.34 -19.80
N ASP A 243 3.42 -12.60 -19.80
CA ASP A 243 4.00 -13.92 -19.58
C ASP A 243 3.39 -14.56 -18.30
N PRO A 244 2.65 -15.67 -18.43
CA PRO A 244 2.02 -16.31 -17.28
C PRO A 244 3.03 -16.79 -16.21
N GLN A 245 4.29 -16.98 -16.58
CA GLN A 245 5.32 -17.38 -15.63
C GLN A 245 5.66 -16.23 -14.67
N LEU A 246 5.66 -14.98 -15.15
CA LEU A 246 5.84 -13.81 -14.30
C LEU A 246 4.71 -13.70 -13.27
N ILE A 247 3.45 -13.81 -13.71
CA ILE A 247 2.27 -13.73 -12.83
C ILE A 247 2.35 -14.82 -11.76
N LYS A 248 2.60 -16.09 -12.16
CA LYS A 248 2.74 -17.21 -11.23
C LYS A 248 3.89 -17.02 -10.24
N ALA A 249 5.03 -16.47 -10.69
CA ALA A 249 6.17 -16.24 -9.84
C ALA A 249 5.86 -15.15 -8.78
N ILE A 250 5.18 -14.07 -9.17
CA ILE A 250 4.72 -13.03 -8.24
C ILE A 250 3.69 -13.59 -7.26
N ASP A 251 2.66 -14.32 -7.74
CA ASP A 251 1.64 -14.92 -6.87
C ASP A 251 2.26 -15.87 -5.84
N ALA A 252 3.21 -16.72 -6.24
CA ALA A 252 3.93 -17.60 -5.32
C ALA A 252 4.67 -16.82 -4.23
N GLN A 253 5.29 -15.67 -4.57
CA GLN A 253 5.91 -14.80 -3.58
C GLN A 253 4.88 -14.12 -2.68
N LEU A 254 3.74 -13.67 -3.18
CA LEU A 254 2.68 -13.09 -2.37
C LEU A 254 2.17 -14.08 -1.30
N VAL A 255 1.97 -15.35 -1.68
CA VAL A 255 1.63 -16.41 -0.73
C VAL A 255 2.72 -16.59 0.34
N ALA A 256 3.99 -16.61 -0.07
CA ALA A 256 5.12 -16.75 0.84
C ALA A 256 5.23 -15.55 1.80
N LEU A 257 5.09 -14.31 1.28
CA LEU A 257 5.15 -13.06 2.04
C LEU A 257 3.97 -12.91 3.02
N LYS A 258 2.79 -13.42 2.68
CA LYS A 258 1.67 -13.51 3.60
C LYS A 258 1.99 -14.47 4.75
N LYS A 259 2.52 -15.64 4.41
CA LYS A 259 2.83 -16.69 5.39
C LYS A 259 3.96 -16.32 6.34
N ASP A 260 5.00 -15.65 5.88
CA ASP A 260 6.15 -15.25 6.70
C ASP A 260 5.93 -13.95 7.49
N GLY A 261 4.76 -13.30 7.30
CA GLY A 261 4.37 -12.09 8.02
C GLY A 261 4.84 -10.78 7.39
N THR A 262 5.57 -10.81 6.28
CA THR A 262 6.09 -9.60 5.61
C THR A 262 4.96 -8.66 5.18
N LEU A 263 3.85 -9.20 4.61
CA LEU A 263 2.70 -8.36 4.22
C LEU A 263 2.06 -7.68 5.44
N ALA A 264 1.96 -8.38 6.57
CA ALA A 264 1.45 -7.81 7.82
C ALA A 264 2.36 -6.71 8.37
N GLU A 265 3.68 -6.87 8.26
CA GLU A 265 4.66 -5.84 8.64
C GLU A 265 4.55 -4.60 7.76
N LEU A 266 4.43 -4.76 6.44
CA LEU A 266 4.21 -3.65 5.51
C LEU A 266 2.89 -2.92 5.82
N SER A 267 1.83 -3.67 6.12
CA SER A 267 0.54 -3.09 6.53
C SER A 267 0.68 -2.25 7.80
N ARG A 268 1.29 -2.78 8.86
CA ARG A 268 1.55 -2.01 10.09
C ARG A 268 2.43 -0.79 9.86
N LYS A 269 3.43 -0.90 8.99
CA LYS A 269 4.32 0.21 8.65
C LYS A 269 3.57 1.37 8.02
N TRP A 270 2.72 1.08 7.03
CA TRP A 270 2.11 2.11 6.17
C TRP A 270 0.72 2.53 6.62
N TYR A 271 -0.05 1.61 7.23
CA TYR A 271 -1.43 1.86 7.66
C TYR A 271 -1.59 1.96 9.18
N ALA A 272 -0.51 1.73 9.95
CA ALA A 272 -0.57 1.59 11.41
C ALA A 272 -1.55 0.48 11.89
N GLU A 273 -1.92 -0.44 11.01
CA GLU A 273 -2.86 -1.53 11.23
C GLU A 273 -2.40 -2.79 10.49
N ASP A 274 -2.69 -3.95 11.07
CA ASP A 274 -2.53 -5.24 10.39
C ASP A 274 -3.83 -5.63 9.71
N VAL A 275 -3.98 -5.29 8.41
CA VAL A 275 -5.20 -5.60 7.63
C VAL A 275 -5.41 -7.11 7.45
N TYR A 276 -4.38 -7.93 7.64
CA TYR A 276 -4.48 -9.39 7.55
C TYR A 276 -5.02 -10.04 8.84
N ALA A 277 -5.03 -9.29 9.96
CA ALA A 277 -5.62 -9.71 11.24
C ALA A 277 -7.08 -9.27 11.39
N LEU A 278 -7.64 -8.53 10.43
CA LEU A 278 -9.05 -8.10 10.47
C LEU A 278 -10.00 -9.30 10.41
N PRO A 279 -11.15 -9.25 11.10
CA PRO A 279 -12.18 -10.28 10.97
C PRO A 279 -12.58 -10.47 9.51
N GLY A 280 -12.53 -11.71 9.00
CA GLY A 280 -12.84 -12.06 7.63
C GLY A 280 -11.68 -11.87 6.62
N ALA A 281 -10.54 -11.31 7.03
CA ALA A 281 -9.40 -11.11 6.13
C ALA A 281 -8.83 -12.42 5.55
N SER A 282 -8.94 -13.55 6.27
CA SER A 282 -8.52 -14.87 5.80
C SER A 282 -9.33 -15.36 4.59
N ASP A 283 -10.56 -14.89 4.44
CA ASP A 283 -11.50 -15.35 3.41
C ASP A 283 -11.47 -14.47 2.16
N VAL A 284 -10.73 -13.34 2.22
CA VAL A 284 -10.59 -12.41 1.09
C VAL A 284 -9.81 -13.08 -0.04
N LYS A 285 -10.44 -13.19 -1.19
CA LYS A 285 -9.88 -13.76 -2.42
C LYS A 285 -10.10 -12.81 -3.59
N VAL A 286 -9.21 -12.88 -4.56
CA VAL A 286 -9.35 -12.14 -5.82
C VAL A 286 -10.56 -12.65 -6.59
N ASN A 287 -11.55 -11.79 -6.80
CA ASN A 287 -12.74 -12.04 -7.57
C ASN A 287 -13.42 -10.71 -7.97
N THR A 288 -14.46 -10.79 -8.79
CA THR A 288 -15.30 -9.66 -9.19
C THR A 288 -16.75 -9.80 -8.67
N ASP A 289 -17.01 -10.70 -7.73
CA ASP A 289 -18.37 -11.01 -7.26
C ASP A 289 -18.99 -9.89 -6.41
N TRP A 290 -18.16 -8.95 -5.98
CA TRP A 290 -18.58 -7.78 -5.22
C TRP A 290 -19.32 -6.72 -6.08
N GLU A 291 -19.25 -6.82 -7.41
CA GLU A 291 -19.98 -5.96 -8.36
C GLU A 291 -21.49 -6.39 -8.48
#